data_a0a810e6b1e6f936f0afb6b9c7d61334
#
_entry.id   a0a810e6b1e6f936f0afb6b9c7d61334
#
_cell.length_a   1.000
_cell.length_b   1.000
_cell.length_c   1.000
_cell.angle_alpha   90.00
_cell.angle_beta   90.00
_cell.angle_gamma   90.00
#
_symmetry.space_group_name_H-M   'P 1'
#
loop_
_entity.id
_entity.type
_entity.pdbx_description
1 polymer ?
#
loop_
_entity_poly.entity_id
_entity_poly.type
_entity_poly.pdbx_seq_one_letter_code
_entity_poly.pdbx_strand_id
1 'polypeptide(L)'
;MSNDYDIKDIGLAPEGVLRIEWADMHMPVLKAIRERFEQEKPLQGVRIGACLHVTTETANLMRTLVAGGADVVLCASNPLSTQDSVAAALVKEYGVRVYAINGEDEKTYYGHINACVDHRPNITMDDGADVIGVLHGERPDMAADIIGGTEETTTGVIRLKALEAEGRLMFPIVAVNEANTKHMFDNRYGTGQSTLDGVIRATNILIAGSTVCVAGYGWCGRGLAMRMKGHGADVIVLEVDPLRALEAVMDGFRVMPVAEAAKVAKLFVTATGDIHVLRGEHFEVMQDGTIIANTGHFNVEIDIPALEKLAVGKRTVRDLVDEYTMADGRRLYLLAEGRLVNLAAAEGHPAAVMDMSFANQSLSAEFMVKNHASLEKKVYVVPKDIDDEIARLKLESMAVECDTLTEEQARYLASWDRGTLAGVPGERCRRPGTGRGGGGRRAQRARRFQAARAHG
;
A
#
# COMPACT_ATOMS: atom_id res chain seq x y z
N MET A 1 10.70 -36.12 -5.87
CA MET A 1 10.81 -35.13 -4.78
C MET A 1 10.24 -33.86 -5.37
N SER A 2 9.12 -33.37 -4.90
CA SER A 2 8.65 -32.04 -5.29
C SER A 2 9.70 -31.05 -4.79
N ASN A 3 10.18 -30.18 -5.66
CA ASN A 3 11.05 -29.08 -5.24
C ASN A 3 10.25 -28.22 -4.23
N ASP A 4 10.89 -27.83 -3.14
CA ASP A 4 10.30 -26.93 -2.14
C ASP A 4 10.19 -25.47 -2.65
N TYR A 5 10.20 -25.25 -3.96
CA TYR A 5 10.12 -23.97 -4.63
C TYR A 5 9.71 -24.13 -6.11
N ASP A 6 9.16 -23.08 -6.70
CA ASP A 6 8.92 -22.93 -8.13
C ASP A 6 9.32 -21.54 -8.59
N ILE A 7 10.44 -21.43 -9.30
CA ILE A 7 11.06 -20.20 -9.79
C ILE A 7 11.61 -20.42 -11.19
N LYS A 8 11.84 -19.35 -11.91
CA LYS A 8 12.24 -19.40 -13.32
C LYS A 8 13.60 -20.08 -13.55
N ASP A 9 14.64 -19.66 -12.84
CA ASP A 9 16.00 -20.19 -12.97
C ASP A 9 16.83 -19.88 -11.72
N ILE A 10 17.28 -20.92 -11.02
CA ILE A 10 18.13 -20.82 -9.83
C ILE A 10 19.51 -20.23 -10.15
N GLY A 11 19.95 -20.30 -11.41
CA GLY A 11 21.23 -19.75 -11.88
C GLY A 11 21.29 -18.21 -11.81
N LEU A 12 20.16 -17.53 -11.72
CA LEU A 12 20.08 -16.07 -11.59
C LEU A 12 20.45 -15.56 -10.19
N ALA A 13 20.60 -16.43 -9.20
CA ALA A 13 20.86 -16.06 -7.80
C ALA A 13 22.02 -15.09 -7.60
N PRO A 14 23.20 -15.21 -8.25
CA PRO A 14 24.30 -14.27 -8.04
C PRO A 14 23.94 -12.81 -8.36
N GLU A 15 23.16 -12.57 -9.40
CA GLU A 15 22.65 -11.24 -9.74
C GLU A 15 21.68 -10.75 -8.66
N GLY A 16 20.74 -11.62 -8.24
CA GLY A 16 19.77 -11.30 -7.20
C GLY A 16 20.42 -10.89 -5.88
N VAL A 17 21.50 -11.55 -5.47
CA VAL A 17 22.23 -11.19 -4.24
C VAL A 17 22.73 -9.75 -4.30
N LEU A 18 23.38 -9.35 -5.39
CA LEU A 18 23.91 -7.97 -5.53
C LEU A 18 22.80 -6.93 -5.49
N ARG A 19 21.65 -7.23 -6.10
CA ARG A 19 20.49 -6.34 -6.09
C ARG A 19 19.85 -6.24 -4.70
N ILE A 20 19.75 -7.35 -3.97
CA ILE A 20 19.24 -7.37 -2.59
C ILE A 20 20.16 -6.58 -1.65
N GLU A 21 21.48 -6.75 -1.78
CA GLU A 21 22.47 -6.00 -0.99
C GLU A 21 22.41 -4.51 -1.28
N TRP A 22 22.20 -4.12 -2.55
CA TRP A 22 22.01 -2.72 -2.91
C TRP A 22 20.79 -2.12 -2.21
N ALA A 23 19.64 -2.82 -2.20
CA ALA A 23 18.43 -2.35 -1.50
C ALA A 23 18.65 -2.30 0.02
N ASP A 24 19.34 -3.28 0.61
CA ASP A 24 19.64 -3.36 2.04
C ASP A 24 20.39 -2.11 2.57
N MET A 25 21.29 -1.53 1.75
CA MET A 25 21.98 -0.28 2.11
C MET A 25 21.03 0.90 2.32
N HIS A 26 19.83 0.85 1.74
CA HIS A 26 18.83 1.90 1.80
C HIS A 26 17.68 1.56 2.74
N MET A 27 17.80 0.47 3.51
CA MET A 27 16.79 -0.02 4.45
C MET A 27 17.33 -0.11 5.90
N PRO A 28 17.84 1.01 6.46
CA PRO A 28 18.52 1.00 7.76
C PRO A 28 17.59 0.65 8.92
N VAL A 29 16.30 1.01 8.87
CA VAL A 29 15.32 0.69 9.92
C VAL A 29 15.06 -0.82 9.94
N LEU A 30 14.80 -1.40 8.78
CA LEU A 30 14.57 -2.83 8.66
C LEU A 30 15.81 -3.64 9.04
N LYS A 31 17.00 -3.12 8.72
CA LYS A 31 18.27 -3.71 9.14
C LYS A 31 18.43 -3.72 10.66
N ALA A 32 18.13 -2.62 11.34
CA ALA A 32 18.18 -2.54 12.79
C ALA A 32 17.18 -3.52 13.45
N ILE A 33 15.97 -3.64 12.88
CA ILE A 33 14.99 -4.63 13.33
C ILE A 33 15.50 -6.05 13.11
N ARG A 34 16.13 -6.34 11.97
CA ARG A 34 16.71 -7.65 11.66
C ARG A 34 17.79 -8.03 12.66
N GLU A 35 18.69 -7.10 13.03
CA GLU A 35 19.73 -7.32 14.01
C GLU A 35 19.14 -7.63 15.41
N ARG A 36 18.07 -6.94 15.82
CA ARG A 36 17.32 -7.25 17.04
C ARG A 36 16.64 -8.63 16.96
N PHE A 37 15.96 -8.91 15.84
CA PHE A 37 15.26 -10.18 15.61
C PHE A 37 16.21 -11.38 15.62
N GLU A 38 17.42 -11.21 15.10
CA GLU A 38 18.45 -12.27 15.14
C GLU A 38 18.82 -12.66 16.58
N GLN A 39 18.86 -11.69 17.48
CA GLN A 39 19.18 -11.92 18.90
C GLN A 39 17.98 -12.45 19.70
N GLU A 40 16.80 -11.87 19.51
CA GLU A 40 15.62 -12.13 20.34
C GLU A 40 14.76 -13.29 19.82
N LYS A 41 14.83 -13.62 18.54
CA LYS A 41 14.02 -14.66 17.87
C LYS A 41 12.50 -14.53 18.14
N PRO A 42 11.89 -13.35 17.99
CA PRO A 42 10.49 -13.14 18.38
C PRO A 42 9.48 -13.96 17.56
N LEU A 43 9.90 -14.48 16.41
CA LEU A 43 9.07 -15.29 15.51
C LEU A 43 9.47 -16.78 15.53
N GLN A 44 10.17 -17.23 16.58
CA GLN A 44 10.66 -18.61 16.66
C GLN A 44 9.51 -19.63 16.56
N GLY A 45 9.59 -20.50 15.56
CA GLY A 45 8.60 -21.56 15.31
C GLY A 45 7.31 -21.10 14.64
N VAL A 46 7.23 -19.84 14.20
CA VAL A 46 6.08 -19.30 13.47
C VAL A 46 6.24 -19.61 11.98
N ARG A 47 5.21 -20.18 11.37
CA ARG A 47 5.12 -20.33 9.92
C ARG A 47 4.42 -19.11 9.33
N ILE A 48 5.05 -18.47 8.35
CA ILE A 48 4.51 -17.30 7.66
C ILE A 48 4.25 -17.65 6.19
N GLY A 49 3.03 -17.42 5.74
CA GLY A 49 2.67 -17.45 4.33
C GLY A 49 2.58 -16.02 3.80
N ALA A 50 3.52 -15.63 2.95
CA ALA A 50 3.61 -14.29 2.39
C ALA A 50 3.20 -14.31 0.91
N CYS A 51 2.27 -13.42 0.54
CA CYS A 51 1.87 -13.14 -0.83
C CYS A 51 2.14 -11.65 -1.11
N LEU A 52 3.34 -11.38 -1.64
CA LEU A 52 3.87 -10.02 -1.82
C LEU A 52 4.55 -9.91 -3.20
N HIS A 53 4.76 -8.69 -3.67
CA HIS A 53 5.60 -8.48 -4.84
C HIS A 53 7.04 -8.98 -4.57
N VAL A 54 7.60 -9.81 -5.45
CA VAL A 54 8.93 -10.42 -5.22
C VAL A 54 10.02 -9.48 -5.74
N THR A 55 10.34 -8.48 -4.92
CA THR A 55 11.35 -7.44 -5.20
C THR A 55 12.54 -7.54 -4.25
N THR A 56 13.55 -6.73 -4.49
CA THR A 56 14.75 -6.63 -3.63
C THR A 56 14.42 -6.21 -2.20
N GLU A 57 13.42 -5.36 -2.05
CA GLU A 57 12.93 -4.88 -0.76
C GLU A 57 12.22 -6.00 0.00
N THR A 58 11.33 -6.72 -0.69
CA THR A 58 10.64 -7.90 -0.13
C THR A 58 11.64 -8.97 0.30
N ALA A 59 12.73 -9.16 -0.44
CA ALA A 59 13.77 -10.08 -0.03
C ALA A 59 14.40 -9.67 1.32
N ASN A 60 14.60 -8.38 1.56
CA ASN A 60 15.10 -7.90 2.85
C ASN A 60 14.08 -8.08 3.99
N LEU A 61 12.77 -7.97 3.71
CA LEU A 61 11.73 -8.37 4.66
C LEU A 61 11.83 -9.86 4.99
N MET A 62 11.90 -10.74 3.98
CA MET A 62 12.02 -12.20 4.20
C MET A 62 13.23 -12.53 5.04
N ARG A 63 14.39 -11.92 4.76
CA ARG A 63 15.62 -12.07 5.58
C ARG A 63 15.38 -11.65 7.04
N THR A 64 14.62 -10.60 7.26
CA THR A 64 14.29 -10.11 8.62
C THR A 64 13.38 -11.09 9.36
N LEU A 65 12.35 -11.61 8.71
CA LEU A 65 11.44 -12.60 9.30
C LEU A 65 12.18 -13.92 9.63
N VAL A 66 13.03 -14.40 8.72
CA VAL A 66 13.86 -15.60 8.94
C VAL A 66 14.87 -15.36 10.07
N ALA A 67 15.50 -14.17 10.15
CA ALA A 67 16.35 -13.79 11.26
C ALA A 67 15.61 -13.84 12.59
N GLY A 68 14.32 -13.50 12.61
CA GLY A 68 13.42 -13.62 13.77
C GLY A 68 13.02 -15.06 14.14
N GLY A 69 13.42 -16.06 13.35
CA GLY A 69 13.12 -17.47 13.58
C GLY A 69 11.86 -17.99 12.89
N ALA A 70 11.29 -17.24 11.97
CA ALA A 70 10.14 -17.67 11.19
C ALA A 70 10.51 -18.67 10.09
N ASP A 71 9.63 -19.61 9.79
CA ASP A 71 9.63 -20.45 8.61
C ASP A 71 8.72 -19.83 7.55
N VAL A 72 9.30 -19.32 6.45
CA VAL A 72 8.63 -18.45 5.50
C VAL A 72 8.46 -19.13 4.14
N VAL A 73 7.26 -19.03 3.59
CA VAL A 73 6.96 -19.28 2.17
C VAL A 73 6.49 -17.98 1.54
N LEU A 74 7.01 -17.65 0.36
CA LEU A 74 6.68 -16.47 -0.41
C LEU A 74 6.11 -16.85 -1.76
N CYS A 75 4.94 -16.29 -2.12
CA CYS A 75 4.43 -16.26 -3.48
C CYS A 75 4.22 -14.81 -3.97
N ALA A 76 4.09 -14.63 -5.28
CA ALA A 76 3.86 -13.31 -5.85
C ALA A 76 2.41 -12.85 -5.65
N SER A 77 2.20 -11.56 -5.41
CA SER A 77 0.87 -10.92 -5.37
C SER A 77 0.43 -10.34 -6.73
N ASN A 78 1.23 -10.48 -7.77
CA ASN A 78 0.91 -10.10 -9.15
C ASN A 78 1.80 -10.86 -10.13
N PRO A 79 1.26 -11.41 -11.23
CA PRO A 79 2.03 -12.19 -12.20
C PRO A 79 3.21 -11.44 -12.87
N LEU A 80 3.17 -10.11 -12.95
CA LEU A 80 4.22 -9.30 -13.58
C LEU A 80 5.16 -8.61 -12.57
N SER A 81 5.07 -8.93 -11.28
CA SER A 81 5.83 -8.22 -10.23
C SER A 81 6.95 -9.06 -9.60
N THR A 82 7.34 -10.15 -10.21
CA THR A 82 8.45 -10.98 -9.75
C THR A 82 9.75 -10.57 -10.43
N GLN A 83 10.77 -10.26 -9.63
CA GLN A 83 12.16 -10.16 -10.10
C GLN A 83 12.81 -11.55 -9.99
N ASP A 84 12.91 -12.26 -11.11
CA ASP A 84 13.33 -13.68 -11.14
C ASP A 84 14.70 -13.91 -10.49
N SER A 85 15.64 -12.97 -10.61
CA SER A 85 16.96 -13.06 -9.95
C SER A 85 16.86 -12.96 -8.44
N VAL A 86 15.91 -12.17 -7.92
CA VAL A 86 15.63 -12.05 -6.49
C VAL A 86 14.99 -13.32 -5.95
N ALA A 87 14.01 -13.88 -6.66
CA ALA A 87 13.41 -15.18 -6.31
C ALA A 87 14.48 -16.28 -6.21
N ALA A 88 15.40 -16.32 -7.20
CA ALA A 88 16.51 -17.27 -7.20
C ALA A 88 17.47 -17.10 -6.01
N ALA A 89 17.82 -15.84 -5.67
CA ALA A 89 18.68 -15.53 -4.52
C ALA A 89 18.04 -15.93 -3.19
N LEU A 90 16.74 -15.65 -3.02
CA LEU A 90 15.99 -16.03 -1.83
C LEU A 90 16.03 -17.54 -1.57
N VAL A 91 15.82 -18.34 -2.62
CA VAL A 91 15.86 -19.81 -2.52
C VAL A 91 17.27 -20.30 -2.22
N LYS A 92 18.26 -19.86 -3.03
CA LYS A 92 19.59 -20.47 -3.01
C LYS A 92 20.44 -20.01 -1.84
N GLU A 93 20.40 -18.72 -1.51
CA GLU A 93 21.35 -18.11 -0.57
C GLU A 93 20.70 -17.79 0.79
N TYR A 94 19.39 -17.56 0.82
CA TYR A 94 18.71 -17.18 2.06
C TYR A 94 17.75 -18.24 2.60
N GLY A 95 17.59 -19.38 1.90
CA GLY A 95 16.81 -20.52 2.37
C GLY A 95 15.30 -20.26 2.50
N VAL A 96 14.79 -19.28 1.78
CA VAL A 96 13.35 -18.97 1.71
C VAL A 96 12.72 -19.78 0.59
N ARG A 97 11.60 -20.43 0.86
CA ARG A 97 10.83 -21.11 -0.17
C ARG A 97 10.03 -20.11 -0.98
N VAL A 98 10.25 -20.06 -2.30
CA VAL A 98 9.63 -19.10 -3.20
C VAL A 98 8.87 -19.81 -4.30
N TYR A 99 7.64 -19.39 -4.53
CA TYR A 99 6.78 -19.81 -5.63
C TYR A 99 6.38 -18.56 -6.41
N ALA A 100 7.19 -18.16 -7.39
CA ALA A 100 6.97 -16.94 -8.17
C ALA A 100 7.81 -16.92 -9.45
N ILE A 101 7.17 -16.61 -10.58
CA ILE A 101 7.79 -16.51 -11.91
C ILE A 101 7.25 -15.26 -12.61
N ASN A 102 8.14 -14.41 -13.12
CA ASN A 102 7.69 -13.25 -13.91
C ASN A 102 6.99 -13.69 -15.19
N GLY A 103 5.75 -13.23 -15.39
CA GLY A 103 4.93 -13.57 -16.55
C GLY A 103 4.16 -14.89 -16.39
N GLU A 104 3.98 -15.38 -15.16
CA GLU A 104 3.19 -16.59 -14.91
C GLU A 104 1.72 -16.42 -15.33
N ASP A 105 1.10 -17.51 -15.79
CA ASP A 105 -0.31 -17.53 -16.13
C ASP A 105 -1.20 -17.66 -14.88
N GLU A 106 -2.50 -17.44 -15.04
CA GLU A 106 -3.48 -17.48 -13.95
C GLU A 106 -3.44 -18.81 -13.19
N LYS A 107 -3.31 -19.93 -13.89
CA LYS A 107 -3.27 -21.26 -13.28
C LYS A 107 -2.03 -21.44 -12.41
N THR A 108 -0.89 -21.02 -12.88
CA THR A 108 0.39 -21.06 -12.16
C THR A 108 0.32 -20.14 -10.95
N TYR A 109 -0.19 -18.92 -11.13
CA TYR A 109 -0.37 -17.93 -10.06
C TYR A 109 -1.19 -18.48 -8.89
N TYR A 110 -2.39 -19.01 -9.16
CA TYR A 110 -3.21 -19.62 -8.09
C TYR A 110 -2.62 -20.93 -7.56
N GLY A 111 -1.83 -21.65 -8.35
CA GLY A 111 -1.03 -22.80 -7.90
C GLY A 111 0.01 -22.37 -6.84
N HIS A 112 0.67 -21.23 -7.05
CA HIS A 112 1.64 -20.65 -6.12
C HIS A 112 0.99 -20.13 -4.83
N ILE A 113 -0.18 -19.47 -4.92
CA ILE A 113 -0.96 -19.10 -3.74
C ILE A 113 -1.35 -20.34 -2.93
N ASN A 114 -1.80 -21.42 -3.60
CA ASN A 114 -2.13 -22.67 -2.93
C ASN A 114 -0.90 -23.31 -2.25
N ALA A 115 0.30 -23.23 -2.84
CA ALA A 115 1.53 -23.70 -2.19
C ALA A 115 1.82 -22.92 -0.91
N CYS A 116 1.54 -21.61 -0.89
CA CYS A 116 1.62 -20.78 0.31
C CYS A 116 0.60 -21.23 1.38
N VAL A 117 -0.64 -21.54 1.00
CA VAL A 117 -1.68 -22.09 1.90
C VAL A 117 -1.31 -23.47 2.41
N ASP A 118 -0.74 -24.36 1.56
CA ASP A 118 -0.31 -25.71 1.93
C ASP A 118 0.80 -25.73 2.97
N HIS A 119 1.56 -24.64 3.11
CA HIS A 119 2.53 -24.43 4.17
C HIS A 119 1.87 -24.40 5.57
N ARG A 120 0.55 -24.27 5.66
CA ARG A 120 -0.22 -24.12 6.92
C ARG A 120 0.31 -22.97 7.78
N PRO A 121 0.27 -21.74 7.27
CA PRO A 121 0.82 -20.60 7.98
C PRO A 121 0.11 -20.36 9.33
N ASN A 122 0.86 -19.85 10.31
CA ASN A 122 0.29 -19.27 11.53
C ASN A 122 -0.01 -17.80 11.34
N ILE A 123 0.75 -17.12 10.46
CA ILE A 123 0.52 -15.72 10.10
C ILE A 123 0.48 -15.64 8.57
N THR A 124 -0.53 -14.95 8.03
CA THR A 124 -0.58 -14.52 6.64
C THR A 124 0.00 -13.11 6.52
N MET A 125 0.77 -12.86 5.45
CA MET A 125 1.27 -11.52 5.12
C MET A 125 0.91 -11.26 3.66
N ASP A 126 -0.12 -10.47 3.43
CA ASP A 126 -0.77 -10.35 2.13
C ASP A 126 -0.66 -8.93 1.57
N ASP A 127 -0.66 -8.84 0.25
CA ASP A 127 -0.70 -7.59 -0.51
C ASP A 127 -1.79 -7.73 -1.58
N GLY A 128 -3.03 -7.36 -1.20
CA GLY A 128 -4.23 -7.50 -2.00
C GLY A 128 -5.22 -8.57 -1.48
N ALA A 129 -4.90 -9.25 -0.38
CA ALA A 129 -5.73 -10.24 0.29
C ALA A 129 -6.07 -11.48 -0.58
N ASP A 130 -5.13 -11.97 -1.40
CA ASP A 130 -5.39 -13.13 -2.27
C ASP A 130 -5.23 -14.46 -1.52
N VAL A 131 -4.20 -14.64 -0.68
CA VAL A 131 -4.09 -15.81 0.22
C VAL A 131 -5.27 -15.85 1.18
N ILE A 132 -5.63 -14.69 1.75
CA ILE A 132 -6.79 -14.59 2.64
C ILE A 132 -8.09 -14.92 1.89
N GLY A 133 -8.21 -14.49 0.62
CA GLY A 133 -9.33 -14.82 -0.24
C GLY A 133 -9.51 -16.33 -0.44
N VAL A 134 -8.42 -17.04 -0.74
CA VAL A 134 -8.44 -18.52 -0.86
C VAL A 134 -8.81 -19.18 0.47
N LEU A 135 -8.24 -18.73 1.58
CA LEU A 135 -8.54 -19.24 2.92
C LEU A 135 -10.00 -19.05 3.32
N HIS A 136 -10.63 -17.93 2.96
CA HIS A 136 -12.03 -17.65 3.32
C HIS A 136 -13.04 -18.26 2.34
N GLY A 137 -12.65 -18.45 1.07
CA GLY A 137 -13.53 -18.96 0.01
C GLY A 137 -13.39 -20.45 -0.22
N GLU A 138 -12.21 -20.91 -0.55
CA GLU A 138 -11.95 -22.24 -1.08
C GLU A 138 -11.40 -23.22 -0.05
N ARG A 139 -10.57 -22.75 0.89
CA ARG A 139 -9.81 -23.59 1.83
C ARG A 139 -9.98 -23.17 3.31
N PRO A 140 -11.22 -23.02 3.82
CA PRO A 140 -11.44 -22.55 5.20
C PRO A 140 -10.92 -23.52 6.28
N ASP A 141 -10.77 -24.80 5.95
CA ASP A 141 -10.18 -25.83 6.81
C ASP A 141 -8.70 -25.56 7.13
N MET A 142 -8.00 -24.86 6.23
CA MET A 142 -6.57 -24.53 6.40
C MET A 142 -6.35 -23.31 7.31
N ALA A 143 -7.39 -22.58 7.67
CA ALA A 143 -7.32 -21.41 8.53
C ALA A 143 -7.25 -21.74 10.04
N ALA A 144 -7.38 -23.01 10.43
CA ALA A 144 -7.46 -23.42 11.84
C ALA A 144 -6.21 -23.07 12.67
N ASP A 145 -5.02 -23.05 12.06
CA ASP A 145 -3.74 -22.78 12.73
C ASP A 145 -3.34 -21.29 12.65
N ILE A 146 -4.15 -20.44 11.98
CA ILE A 146 -3.83 -19.03 11.77
C ILE A 146 -4.18 -18.23 13.03
N ILE A 147 -3.19 -17.55 13.59
CA ILE A 147 -3.34 -16.66 14.74
C ILE A 147 -3.64 -15.22 14.34
N GLY A 148 -3.37 -14.87 13.08
CA GLY A 148 -3.66 -13.56 12.50
C GLY A 148 -2.94 -13.31 11.19
N GLY A 149 -3.10 -12.11 10.64
CA GLY A 149 -2.44 -11.71 9.41
C GLY A 149 -2.11 -10.23 9.36
N THR A 150 -1.40 -9.84 8.30
CA THR A 150 -1.10 -8.44 7.95
C THR A 150 -1.49 -8.16 6.51
N GLU A 151 -1.85 -6.91 6.20
CA GLU A 151 -2.21 -6.48 4.85
C GLU A 151 -1.46 -5.21 4.46
N GLU A 152 -0.79 -5.27 3.32
CA GLU A 152 0.09 -4.20 2.82
C GLU A 152 -0.65 -3.10 2.09
N THR A 153 -1.76 -3.41 1.40
CA THR A 153 -2.31 -2.49 0.41
C THR A 153 -3.77 -2.06 0.68
N THR A 154 -4.12 -0.86 0.22
CA THR A 154 -5.46 -0.28 0.36
C THR A 154 -6.55 -1.21 -0.18
N THR A 155 -6.34 -1.83 -1.34
CA THR A 155 -7.34 -2.72 -1.97
C THR A 155 -7.61 -3.96 -1.12
N GLY A 156 -6.56 -4.56 -0.54
CA GLY A 156 -6.70 -5.68 0.39
C GLY A 156 -7.43 -5.26 1.66
N VAL A 157 -7.08 -4.12 2.26
CA VAL A 157 -7.78 -3.60 3.45
C VAL A 157 -9.27 -3.39 3.18
N ILE A 158 -9.66 -2.89 2.00
CA ILE A 158 -11.08 -2.74 1.63
C ILE A 158 -11.79 -4.10 1.60
N ARG A 159 -11.18 -5.12 0.97
CA ARG A 159 -11.71 -6.50 0.94
C ARG A 159 -11.87 -7.08 2.34
N LEU A 160 -10.88 -6.88 3.20
CA LEU A 160 -10.88 -7.38 4.58
C LEU A 160 -11.92 -6.68 5.46
N LYS A 161 -12.09 -5.38 5.32
CA LYS A 161 -13.16 -4.63 6.00
C LYS A 161 -14.56 -5.07 5.53
N ALA A 162 -14.71 -5.44 4.27
CA ALA A 162 -15.95 -6.03 3.77
C ALA A 162 -16.23 -7.41 4.41
N LEU A 163 -15.22 -8.29 4.51
CA LEU A 163 -15.34 -9.58 5.22
C LEU A 163 -15.67 -9.40 6.71
N GLU A 164 -15.07 -8.39 7.36
CA GLU A 164 -15.38 -8.03 8.76
C GLU A 164 -16.84 -7.59 8.90
N ALA A 165 -17.29 -6.68 8.04
CA ALA A 165 -18.67 -6.17 8.07
C ALA A 165 -19.72 -7.26 7.85
N GLU A 166 -19.39 -8.29 7.06
CA GLU A 166 -20.23 -9.48 6.86
C GLU A 166 -20.13 -10.50 8.02
N GLY A 167 -19.26 -10.29 9.01
CA GLY A 167 -19.01 -11.22 10.11
C GLY A 167 -18.31 -12.52 9.66
N ARG A 168 -17.62 -12.51 8.52
CA ARG A 168 -16.97 -13.66 7.91
C ARG A 168 -15.47 -13.73 8.16
N LEU A 169 -14.85 -12.66 8.65
CA LEU A 169 -13.41 -12.63 8.93
C LEU A 169 -13.06 -13.70 9.99
N MET A 170 -12.12 -14.58 9.67
CA MET A 170 -11.85 -15.79 10.48
C MET A 170 -10.79 -15.58 11.55
N PHE A 171 -9.94 -14.56 11.41
CA PHE A 171 -8.83 -14.24 12.32
C PHE A 171 -8.52 -12.73 12.29
N PRO A 172 -7.82 -12.18 13.31
CA PRO A 172 -7.46 -10.77 13.33
C PRO A 172 -6.46 -10.41 12.23
N ILE A 173 -6.59 -9.22 11.66
CA ILE A 173 -5.68 -8.66 10.66
C ILE A 173 -5.16 -7.31 11.13
N VAL A 174 -3.86 -7.06 10.99
CA VAL A 174 -3.28 -5.73 11.10
C VAL A 174 -3.15 -5.11 9.72
N ALA A 175 -3.88 -4.03 9.48
CA ALA A 175 -3.80 -3.24 8.25
C ALA A 175 -2.54 -2.37 8.27
N VAL A 176 -1.43 -2.90 7.78
CA VAL A 176 -0.15 -2.17 7.70
C VAL A 176 -0.28 -0.94 6.81
N ASN A 177 -1.11 -1.02 5.76
CA ASN A 177 -1.40 0.15 4.91
C ASN A 177 -1.93 1.37 5.68
N GLU A 178 -2.56 1.18 6.84
CA GLU A 178 -3.15 2.27 7.62
C GLU A 178 -2.15 2.94 8.59
N ALA A 179 -0.91 2.42 8.71
CA ALA A 179 0.15 3.09 9.47
C ALA A 179 0.56 4.40 8.79
N ASN A 180 0.80 5.47 9.57
CA ASN A 180 1.24 6.75 9.03
C ASN A 180 2.62 6.64 8.36
N THR A 181 3.54 5.91 8.97
CA THR A 181 4.88 5.65 8.39
C THR A 181 4.83 4.79 7.13
N LYS A 182 3.69 4.14 6.84
CA LYS A 182 3.47 3.42 5.59
C LYS A 182 2.84 4.33 4.54
N HIS A 183 1.58 4.70 4.66
CA HIS A 183 0.83 5.30 3.55
C HIS A 183 1.26 6.73 3.20
N MET A 184 1.74 7.52 4.18
CA MET A 184 2.24 8.88 3.92
C MET A 184 3.53 8.88 3.10
N PHE A 185 4.28 7.77 3.08
CA PHE A 185 5.58 7.66 2.41
C PHE A 185 5.54 6.69 1.23
N ASP A 186 5.21 5.43 1.45
CA ASP A 186 5.11 4.39 0.45
C ASP A 186 4.07 4.76 -0.62
N ASN A 187 2.79 4.85 -0.24
CA ASN A 187 1.73 5.14 -1.20
C ASN A 187 1.93 6.50 -1.88
N ARG A 188 2.42 7.50 -1.17
CA ARG A 188 2.59 8.85 -1.72
C ARG A 188 3.87 9.00 -2.53
N TYR A 189 5.02 8.73 -1.94
CA TYR A 189 6.32 8.97 -2.58
C TYR A 189 6.79 7.77 -3.40
N GLY A 190 6.55 6.55 -2.90
CA GLY A 190 6.88 5.32 -3.58
C GLY A 190 6.10 5.16 -4.88
N THR A 191 4.77 5.15 -4.81
CA THR A 191 3.90 5.04 -5.99
C THR A 191 4.12 6.20 -6.96
N GLY A 192 4.23 7.44 -6.45
CA GLY A 192 4.41 8.61 -7.31
C GLY A 192 5.69 8.54 -8.14
N GLN A 193 6.81 8.13 -7.55
CA GLN A 193 8.08 8.01 -8.25
C GLN A 193 8.10 6.81 -9.19
N SER A 194 7.75 5.63 -8.69
CA SER A 194 7.85 4.38 -9.45
C SER A 194 6.89 4.31 -10.63
N THR A 195 5.69 4.89 -10.52
CA THR A 195 4.74 4.97 -11.64
C THR A 195 5.28 5.84 -12.77
N LEU A 196 5.82 7.01 -12.43
CA LEU A 196 6.45 7.88 -13.43
C LEU A 196 7.64 7.19 -14.10
N ASP A 197 8.49 6.50 -13.32
CA ASP A 197 9.62 5.72 -13.83
C ASP A 197 9.13 4.62 -14.80
N GLY A 198 8.10 3.87 -14.41
CA GLY A 198 7.51 2.83 -15.26
C GLY A 198 6.97 3.37 -16.59
N VAL A 199 6.25 4.48 -16.54
CA VAL A 199 5.76 5.15 -17.77
C VAL A 199 6.92 5.58 -18.68
N ILE A 200 7.96 6.19 -18.12
CA ILE A 200 9.13 6.65 -18.88
C ILE A 200 9.89 5.44 -19.47
N ARG A 201 10.17 4.40 -18.69
CA ARG A 201 10.87 3.20 -19.17
C ARG A 201 10.11 2.50 -20.29
N ALA A 202 8.80 2.29 -20.13
CA ALA A 202 7.99 1.62 -21.13
C ALA A 202 7.90 2.41 -22.45
N THR A 203 7.79 3.74 -22.39
CA THR A 203 7.41 4.57 -23.53
C THR A 203 8.50 5.49 -24.04
N ASN A 204 9.40 5.96 -23.18
CA ASN A 204 10.38 7.04 -23.45
C ASN A 204 9.72 8.34 -23.98
N ILE A 205 8.49 8.66 -23.53
CA ILE A 205 7.83 9.90 -23.91
C ILE A 205 8.36 11.10 -23.12
N LEU A 206 8.26 12.28 -23.72
CA LEU A 206 8.52 13.52 -23.00
C LEU A 206 7.28 13.89 -22.17
N ILE A 207 7.45 13.92 -20.85
CA ILE A 207 6.37 14.29 -19.91
C ILE A 207 6.11 15.81 -19.93
N ALA A 208 7.17 16.61 -20.04
CA ALA A 208 7.06 18.07 -20.04
C ALA A 208 6.17 18.56 -21.20
N GLY A 209 5.20 19.42 -20.88
CA GLY A 209 4.23 19.96 -21.83
C GLY A 209 3.10 19.00 -22.22
N SER A 210 3.12 17.75 -21.70
CA SER A 210 2.01 16.80 -21.93
C SER A 210 0.88 17.05 -20.94
N THR A 211 -0.37 16.90 -21.41
CA THR A 211 -1.53 16.86 -20.53
C THR A 211 -1.69 15.43 -19.97
N VAL A 212 -1.51 15.29 -18.66
CA VAL A 212 -1.58 14.02 -17.94
C VAL A 212 -2.80 13.99 -17.04
N CYS A 213 -3.59 12.94 -17.14
CA CYS A 213 -4.75 12.70 -16.31
C CYS A 213 -4.43 11.65 -15.25
N VAL A 214 -4.55 12.00 -13.99
CA VAL A 214 -4.43 11.10 -12.84
C VAL A 214 -5.83 10.85 -12.27
N ALA A 215 -6.29 9.60 -12.32
CA ALA A 215 -7.57 9.22 -11.75
C ALA A 215 -7.37 8.76 -10.29
N GLY A 216 -8.05 9.45 -9.38
CA GLY A 216 -7.94 9.32 -7.93
C GLY A 216 -6.98 10.34 -7.31
N TYR A 217 -7.36 10.88 -6.14
CA TYR A 217 -6.52 11.80 -5.35
C TYR A 217 -6.35 11.34 -3.90
N GLY A 218 -6.31 10.00 -3.72
CA GLY A 218 -5.78 9.37 -2.51
C GLY A 218 -4.27 9.55 -2.41
N TRP A 219 -3.61 8.85 -1.49
CA TRP A 219 -2.16 9.00 -1.28
C TRP A 219 -1.35 8.71 -2.55
N CYS A 220 -1.69 7.65 -3.30
CA CYS A 220 -1.02 7.28 -4.55
C CYS A 220 -1.22 8.36 -5.62
N GLY A 221 -2.47 8.71 -5.92
CA GLY A 221 -2.80 9.69 -6.96
C GLY A 221 -2.23 11.07 -6.68
N ARG A 222 -2.27 11.53 -5.39
CA ARG A 222 -1.62 12.76 -4.97
C ARG A 222 -0.11 12.74 -5.22
N GLY A 223 0.55 11.67 -4.82
CA GLY A 223 1.99 11.51 -5.04
C GLY A 223 2.35 11.54 -6.52
N LEU A 224 1.58 10.82 -7.35
CA LEU A 224 1.77 10.79 -8.79
C LEU A 224 1.52 12.16 -9.45
N ALA A 225 0.42 12.83 -9.12
CA ALA A 225 0.09 14.16 -9.66
C ALA A 225 1.22 15.16 -9.38
N MET A 226 1.77 15.15 -8.16
CA MET A 226 2.92 15.99 -7.79
C MET A 226 4.17 15.67 -8.60
N ARG A 227 4.46 14.38 -8.86
CA ARG A 227 5.64 13.97 -9.65
C ARG A 227 5.48 14.32 -11.12
N MET A 228 4.31 14.10 -11.70
CA MET A 228 4.02 14.49 -13.09
C MET A 228 4.14 16.02 -13.28
N LYS A 229 3.58 16.81 -12.35
CA LYS A 229 3.73 18.28 -12.33
C LYS A 229 5.20 18.70 -12.20
N GLY A 230 5.96 18.02 -11.34
CA GLY A 230 7.41 18.27 -11.17
C GLY A 230 8.23 17.98 -12.43
N HIS A 231 7.74 17.12 -13.31
CA HIS A 231 8.31 16.85 -14.64
C HIS A 231 7.75 17.76 -15.75
N GLY A 232 6.98 18.77 -15.39
CA GLY A 232 6.48 19.79 -16.31
C GLY A 232 5.19 19.41 -17.05
N ALA A 233 4.44 18.40 -16.59
CA ALA A 233 3.12 18.09 -17.13
C ALA A 233 2.07 19.13 -16.73
N ASP A 234 1.07 19.33 -17.60
CA ASP A 234 -0.22 19.91 -17.23
C ASP A 234 -1.11 18.79 -16.68
N VAL A 235 -1.31 18.79 -15.36
CA VAL A 235 -1.98 17.67 -14.67
C VAL A 235 -3.45 17.95 -14.45
N ILE A 236 -4.29 16.99 -14.85
CA ILE A 236 -5.72 16.88 -14.57
C ILE A 236 -5.91 15.77 -13.54
N VAL A 237 -6.73 16.01 -12.52
CA VAL A 237 -7.13 15.04 -11.54
C VAL A 237 -8.60 14.68 -11.75
N LEU A 238 -8.91 13.38 -11.72
CA LEU A 238 -10.28 12.86 -11.64
C LEU A 238 -10.53 12.39 -10.21
N GLU A 239 -11.61 12.86 -9.60
CA GLU A 239 -11.96 12.46 -8.24
C GLU A 239 -13.49 12.52 -8.04
N VAL A 240 -14.01 11.57 -7.28
CA VAL A 240 -15.45 11.48 -6.95
C VAL A 240 -15.75 12.00 -5.54
N ASP A 241 -14.77 11.97 -4.64
CA ASP A 241 -14.88 12.55 -3.31
C ASP A 241 -14.69 14.07 -3.40
N PRO A 242 -15.72 14.88 -3.05
CA PRO A 242 -15.64 16.33 -3.17
C PRO A 242 -14.56 16.96 -2.28
N LEU A 243 -14.22 16.34 -1.15
CA LEU A 243 -13.16 16.85 -0.27
C LEU A 243 -11.79 16.66 -0.91
N ARG A 244 -11.51 15.47 -1.45
CA ARG A 244 -10.26 15.20 -2.15
C ARG A 244 -10.14 16.00 -3.45
N ALA A 245 -11.25 16.18 -4.18
CA ALA A 245 -11.30 17.05 -5.34
C ALA A 245 -10.97 18.51 -4.99
N LEU A 246 -11.53 19.03 -3.89
CA LEU A 246 -11.22 20.37 -3.38
C LEU A 246 -9.74 20.49 -2.98
N GLU A 247 -9.18 19.48 -2.34
CA GLU A 247 -7.76 19.42 -1.97
C GLU A 247 -6.88 19.47 -3.23
N ALA A 248 -7.21 18.69 -4.27
CA ALA A 248 -6.50 18.74 -5.54
C ALA A 248 -6.50 20.14 -6.19
N VAL A 249 -7.65 20.86 -6.13
CA VAL A 249 -7.75 22.25 -6.59
C VAL A 249 -6.83 23.16 -5.78
N MET A 250 -6.80 23.03 -4.43
CA MET A 250 -5.94 23.84 -3.57
C MET A 250 -4.45 23.53 -3.77
N ASP A 251 -4.10 22.31 -4.13
CA ASP A 251 -2.73 21.93 -4.52
C ASP A 251 -2.35 22.44 -5.93
N GLY A 252 -3.30 23.12 -6.61
CA GLY A 252 -3.09 23.78 -7.90
C GLY A 252 -3.17 22.85 -9.10
N PHE A 253 -4.02 21.82 -9.02
CA PHE A 253 -4.37 20.94 -10.12
C PHE A 253 -5.71 21.31 -10.74
N ARG A 254 -5.88 20.98 -12.01
CA ARG A 254 -7.18 21.04 -12.68
C ARG A 254 -7.98 19.81 -12.27
N VAL A 255 -9.25 19.99 -11.93
CA VAL A 255 -10.16 18.87 -11.64
C VAL A 255 -11.33 18.93 -12.61
N MET A 256 -11.68 17.80 -13.22
CA MET A 256 -12.82 17.71 -14.14
C MET A 256 -13.34 16.27 -14.24
N PRO A 257 -14.56 16.07 -14.76
CA PRO A 257 -15.07 14.73 -15.05
C PRO A 257 -14.24 14.01 -16.10
N VAL A 258 -14.20 12.66 -16.03
CA VAL A 258 -13.45 11.81 -16.96
C VAL A 258 -13.87 12.03 -18.42
N ALA A 259 -15.16 12.25 -18.69
CA ALA A 259 -15.67 12.50 -20.03
C ALA A 259 -15.06 13.76 -20.71
N GLU A 260 -14.69 14.77 -19.91
CA GLU A 260 -14.00 15.96 -20.43
C GLU A 260 -12.48 15.75 -20.51
N ALA A 261 -11.89 15.09 -19.52
CA ALA A 261 -10.47 14.76 -19.55
C ALA A 261 -10.11 13.85 -20.73
N ALA A 262 -11.00 12.91 -21.10
CA ALA A 262 -10.81 11.99 -22.22
C ALA A 262 -10.57 12.70 -23.58
N LYS A 263 -11.12 13.90 -23.74
CA LYS A 263 -10.96 14.68 -24.97
C LYS A 263 -9.63 15.41 -25.08
N VAL A 264 -8.90 15.60 -23.98
CA VAL A 264 -7.75 16.51 -23.94
C VAL A 264 -6.45 15.86 -23.40
N ALA A 265 -6.55 14.83 -22.56
CA ALA A 265 -5.37 14.21 -21.97
C ALA A 265 -4.67 13.27 -22.94
N LYS A 266 -3.33 13.23 -22.89
CA LYS A 266 -2.45 12.38 -23.69
C LYS A 266 -1.98 11.14 -22.94
N LEU A 267 -1.96 11.20 -21.63
CA LEU A 267 -1.61 10.10 -20.74
C LEU A 267 -2.65 10.02 -19.64
N PHE A 268 -3.22 8.83 -19.44
CA PHE A 268 -4.07 8.50 -18.32
C PHE A 268 -3.34 7.53 -17.40
N VAL A 269 -3.39 7.80 -16.10
CA VAL A 269 -2.92 6.86 -15.07
C VAL A 269 -3.99 6.72 -14.02
N THR A 270 -4.50 5.50 -13.85
CA THR A 270 -5.52 5.18 -12.85
C THR A 270 -4.87 4.76 -11.53
N ALA A 271 -5.44 5.21 -10.41
CA ALA A 271 -4.95 5.00 -9.05
C ALA A 271 -6.09 5.08 -8.02
N THR A 272 -7.25 4.50 -8.34
CA THR A 272 -8.48 4.63 -7.53
C THR A 272 -8.78 3.42 -6.66
N GLY A 273 -8.36 2.22 -7.09
CA GLY A 273 -8.75 0.95 -6.50
C GLY A 273 -10.19 0.54 -6.81
N ASP A 274 -10.89 1.23 -7.73
CA ASP A 274 -12.26 0.94 -8.15
C ASP A 274 -12.28 0.28 -9.53
N ILE A 275 -13.42 -0.22 -9.96
CA ILE A 275 -13.59 -0.87 -11.26
C ILE A 275 -14.03 0.13 -12.34
N HIS A 276 -13.61 -0.12 -13.59
CA HIS A 276 -14.10 0.56 -14.80
C HIS A 276 -14.07 2.09 -14.70
N VAL A 277 -12.98 2.64 -14.20
CA VAL A 277 -12.74 4.09 -14.16
C VAL A 277 -12.64 4.65 -15.56
N LEU A 278 -11.94 3.94 -16.46
CA LEU A 278 -11.92 4.19 -17.90
C LEU A 278 -12.76 3.15 -18.63
N ARG A 279 -13.79 3.59 -19.35
CA ARG A 279 -14.82 2.77 -19.99
C ARG A 279 -14.89 3.03 -21.50
N GLY A 280 -15.70 2.25 -22.20
CA GLY A 280 -15.88 2.33 -23.64
C GLY A 280 -16.16 3.74 -24.15
N GLU A 281 -17.09 4.47 -23.54
CA GLU A 281 -17.45 5.84 -23.92
C GLU A 281 -16.28 6.84 -23.81
N HIS A 282 -15.29 6.55 -22.96
CA HIS A 282 -14.10 7.37 -22.84
C HIS A 282 -13.10 7.07 -23.96
N PHE A 283 -12.91 5.78 -24.32
CA PHE A 283 -12.03 5.38 -25.42
C PHE A 283 -12.52 5.90 -26.78
N GLU A 284 -13.84 6.00 -26.95
CA GLU A 284 -14.44 6.55 -28.19
C GLU A 284 -14.05 8.00 -28.46
N VAL A 285 -13.73 8.80 -27.43
CA VAL A 285 -13.42 10.22 -27.56
C VAL A 285 -11.96 10.59 -27.29
N MET A 286 -11.14 9.64 -26.83
CA MET A 286 -9.71 9.84 -26.64
C MET A 286 -9.00 10.20 -27.96
N GLN A 287 -7.96 11.00 -27.88
CA GLN A 287 -7.19 11.43 -29.03
C GLN A 287 -6.30 10.30 -29.57
N ASP A 288 -5.92 10.38 -30.87
CA ASP A 288 -4.88 9.51 -31.44
C ASP A 288 -3.58 9.64 -30.63
N GLY A 289 -2.96 8.52 -30.32
CA GLY A 289 -1.73 8.47 -29.54
C GLY A 289 -1.91 8.54 -28.03
N THR A 290 -3.15 8.49 -27.51
CA THR A 290 -3.37 8.48 -26.06
C THR A 290 -2.81 7.21 -25.44
N ILE A 291 -2.07 7.38 -24.32
CA ILE A 291 -1.46 6.31 -23.54
C ILE A 291 -2.29 6.10 -22.28
N ILE A 292 -2.52 4.85 -21.92
CA ILE A 292 -3.32 4.43 -20.78
C ILE A 292 -2.45 3.52 -19.92
N ALA A 293 -2.33 3.86 -18.63
CA ALA A 293 -1.58 3.10 -17.63
C ALA A 293 -2.40 2.94 -16.34
N ASN A 294 -2.07 1.95 -15.56
CA ASN A 294 -2.63 1.74 -14.24
C ASN A 294 -1.52 1.62 -13.20
N THR A 295 -1.75 2.18 -12.02
CA THR A 295 -0.93 1.98 -10.83
C THR A 295 -1.77 1.54 -9.62
N GLY A 296 -3.07 1.27 -9.83
CA GLY A 296 -3.90 0.56 -8.86
C GLY A 296 -3.56 -0.93 -8.83
N HIS A 297 -3.88 -1.59 -7.73
CA HIS A 297 -3.43 -2.96 -7.48
C HIS A 297 -3.94 -3.97 -8.53
N PHE A 298 -5.19 -3.85 -8.96
CA PHE A 298 -5.78 -4.72 -9.99
C PHE A 298 -5.95 -4.00 -11.32
N ASN A 299 -5.93 -4.76 -12.42
CA ASN A 299 -6.12 -4.24 -13.78
C ASN A 299 -7.58 -3.91 -14.13
N VAL A 300 -8.50 -3.99 -13.18
CA VAL A 300 -9.94 -3.76 -13.36
C VAL A 300 -10.34 -2.28 -13.48
N GLU A 301 -9.44 -1.35 -13.18
CA GLU A 301 -9.71 0.10 -13.30
C GLU A 301 -9.91 0.53 -14.77
N ILE A 302 -9.33 -0.21 -15.69
CA ILE A 302 -9.46 0.00 -17.14
C ILE A 302 -10.36 -1.11 -17.68
N ASP A 303 -11.46 -0.74 -18.33
CA ASP A 303 -12.36 -1.70 -18.99
C ASP A 303 -11.72 -2.24 -20.29
N ILE A 304 -10.73 -3.13 -20.11
CA ILE A 304 -9.98 -3.73 -21.21
C ILE A 304 -10.90 -4.49 -22.18
N PRO A 305 -11.90 -5.28 -21.74
CA PRO A 305 -12.86 -5.90 -22.65
C PRO A 305 -13.60 -4.92 -23.53
N ALA A 306 -13.99 -3.74 -23.01
CA ALA A 306 -14.61 -2.69 -23.82
C ALA A 306 -13.61 -2.09 -24.82
N LEU A 307 -12.35 -1.87 -24.43
CA LEU A 307 -11.30 -1.40 -25.34
C LEU A 307 -11.05 -2.41 -26.48
N GLU A 308 -10.94 -3.70 -26.16
CA GLU A 308 -10.77 -4.77 -27.14
C GLU A 308 -11.95 -4.88 -28.11
N LYS A 309 -13.17 -4.68 -27.62
CA LYS A 309 -14.39 -4.70 -28.44
C LYS A 309 -14.47 -3.52 -29.41
N LEU A 310 -13.97 -2.34 -29.04
CA LEU A 310 -13.96 -1.12 -29.87
C LEU A 310 -12.82 -1.12 -30.89
N ALA A 311 -11.73 -1.82 -30.59
CA ALA A 311 -10.58 -1.89 -31.47
C ALA A 311 -10.83 -2.85 -32.64
N VAL A 312 -10.31 -2.47 -33.83
CA VAL A 312 -10.28 -3.33 -35.04
C VAL A 312 -8.95 -4.08 -35.17
N GLY A 313 -7.96 -3.76 -34.37
CA GLY A 313 -6.67 -4.44 -34.34
C GLY A 313 -5.91 -4.21 -33.03
N LYS A 314 -5.09 -5.18 -32.65
CA LYS A 314 -4.18 -5.13 -31.50
C LYS A 314 -2.81 -5.65 -31.91
N ARG A 315 -1.75 -4.97 -31.49
CA ARG A 315 -0.37 -5.46 -31.64
C ARG A 315 0.52 -4.90 -30.55
N THR A 316 1.50 -5.66 -30.10
CA THR A 316 2.56 -5.18 -29.22
C THR A 316 3.57 -4.39 -30.01
N VAL A 317 3.81 -3.12 -29.66
CA VAL A 317 4.72 -2.21 -30.36
C VAL A 317 6.05 -2.00 -29.65
N ARG A 318 6.09 -2.25 -28.36
CA ARG A 318 7.28 -2.29 -27.47
C ARG A 318 6.99 -3.28 -26.37
N ASP A 319 8.02 -3.70 -25.66
CA ASP A 319 7.82 -4.46 -24.42
C ASP A 319 6.85 -3.70 -23.51
N LEU A 320 5.82 -4.39 -23.05
CA LEU A 320 4.77 -3.85 -22.16
C LEU A 320 3.94 -2.70 -22.76
N VAL A 321 3.91 -2.53 -24.08
CA VAL A 321 3.08 -1.51 -24.75
C VAL A 321 2.27 -2.15 -25.89
N ASP A 322 0.98 -2.27 -25.68
CA ASP A 322 0.02 -2.74 -26.66
C ASP A 322 -0.68 -1.56 -27.36
N GLU A 323 -0.66 -1.56 -28.70
CA GLU A 323 -1.40 -0.63 -29.54
C GLU A 323 -2.75 -1.23 -29.91
N TYR A 324 -3.81 -0.48 -29.68
CA TYR A 324 -5.18 -0.77 -30.07
C TYR A 324 -5.57 0.20 -31.19
N THR A 325 -5.82 -0.32 -32.40
CA THR A 325 -6.30 0.48 -33.54
C THR A 325 -7.82 0.57 -33.50
N MET A 326 -8.35 1.77 -33.39
CA MET A 326 -9.78 2.05 -33.37
C MET A 326 -10.37 2.04 -34.81
N ALA A 327 -11.69 1.87 -34.94
CA ALA A 327 -12.38 1.80 -36.25
C ALA A 327 -12.19 3.05 -37.11
N ASP A 328 -11.96 4.21 -36.51
CA ASP A 328 -11.69 5.48 -37.18
C ASP A 328 -10.20 5.74 -37.52
N GLY A 329 -9.33 4.76 -37.20
CA GLY A 329 -7.89 4.81 -37.45
C GLY A 329 -7.07 5.43 -36.35
N ARG A 330 -7.67 5.95 -35.25
CA ARG A 330 -6.94 6.37 -34.06
C ARG A 330 -6.28 5.17 -33.38
N ARG A 331 -5.19 5.43 -32.67
CA ARG A 331 -4.45 4.41 -31.93
C ARG A 331 -4.42 4.79 -30.46
N LEU A 332 -4.80 3.86 -29.60
CA LEU A 332 -4.67 3.96 -28.15
C LEU A 332 -3.61 2.96 -27.69
N TYR A 333 -2.84 3.32 -26.69
CA TYR A 333 -1.76 2.48 -26.17
C TYR A 333 -2.04 2.10 -24.71
N LEU A 334 -2.02 0.80 -24.41
CA LEU A 334 -2.18 0.27 -23.07
C LEU A 334 -0.82 -0.21 -22.56
N LEU A 335 -0.42 0.23 -21.38
CA LEU A 335 0.82 -0.20 -20.73
C LEU A 335 0.59 -1.39 -19.81
N ALA A 336 1.53 -2.34 -19.82
CA ALA A 336 1.61 -3.47 -18.89
C ALA A 336 0.28 -4.24 -18.74
N GLU A 337 -0.46 -4.43 -19.85
CA GLU A 337 -1.77 -5.12 -19.85
C GLU A 337 -2.78 -4.54 -18.83
N GLY A 338 -2.66 -3.24 -18.51
CA GLY A 338 -3.47 -2.58 -17.50
C GLY A 338 -3.09 -2.92 -16.05
N ARG A 339 -2.02 -3.69 -15.82
CA ARG A 339 -1.49 -4.01 -14.48
C ARG A 339 -0.62 -2.87 -13.96
N LEU A 340 -0.10 -3.03 -12.72
CA LEU A 340 0.76 -2.03 -12.06
C LEU A 340 2.00 -1.70 -12.91
N VAL A 341 1.98 -0.55 -13.59
CA VAL A 341 3.07 -0.13 -14.47
C VAL A 341 4.39 0.10 -13.72
N ASN A 342 4.32 0.47 -12.44
CA ASN A 342 5.48 0.71 -11.57
C ASN A 342 6.26 -0.57 -11.23
N LEU A 343 5.62 -1.72 -11.26
CA LEU A 343 6.24 -3.02 -10.98
C LEU A 343 6.53 -3.80 -12.26
N ALA A 344 5.64 -3.71 -13.26
CA ALA A 344 5.82 -4.42 -14.51
C ALA A 344 6.91 -3.77 -15.38
N ALA A 345 7.01 -2.44 -15.40
CA ALA A 345 7.92 -1.70 -16.28
C ALA A 345 9.09 -1.01 -15.55
N ALA A 346 9.10 -1.01 -14.21
CA ALA A 346 10.16 -0.41 -13.39
C ALA A 346 10.53 -1.34 -12.22
N GLU A 347 11.32 -0.83 -11.29
CA GLU A 347 11.85 -1.60 -10.15
C GLU A 347 10.85 -1.71 -8.97
N GLY A 348 9.70 -1.04 -9.04
CA GLY A 348 8.80 -0.88 -7.90
C GLY A 348 9.16 0.32 -7.02
N HIS A 349 8.67 0.32 -5.79
CA HIS A 349 8.90 1.43 -4.86
C HIS A 349 10.35 1.46 -4.37
N PRO A 350 10.95 2.66 -4.19
CA PRO A 350 12.31 2.79 -3.69
C PRO A 350 12.50 2.15 -2.31
N ALA A 351 13.64 1.48 -2.11
CA ALA A 351 13.97 0.82 -0.85
C ALA A 351 13.86 1.73 0.38
N ALA A 352 14.17 3.02 0.23
CA ALA A 352 14.12 3.98 1.33
C ALA A 352 12.70 4.24 1.90
N VAL A 353 11.63 4.01 1.12
CA VAL A 353 10.24 4.08 1.62
C VAL A 353 9.75 2.69 2.04
N MET A 354 10.12 1.63 1.31
CA MET A 354 9.79 0.25 1.69
C MET A 354 10.44 -0.16 3.01
N ASP A 355 11.54 0.46 3.40
CA ASP A 355 12.18 0.34 4.70
C ASP A 355 11.18 0.49 5.86
N MET A 356 10.32 1.52 5.80
CA MET A 356 9.30 1.77 6.83
C MET A 356 8.09 0.85 6.68
N SER A 357 7.64 0.57 5.46
CA SER A 357 6.54 -0.37 5.21
C SER A 357 6.88 -1.76 5.76
N PHE A 358 8.07 -2.24 5.48
CA PHE A 358 8.50 -3.57 5.90
C PHE A 358 8.96 -3.63 7.38
N ALA A 359 9.35 -2.51 7.96
CA ALA A 359 9.46 -2.37 9.41
C ALA A 359 8.08 -2.58 10.08
N ASN A 360 7.02 -1.93 9.53
CA ASN A 360 5.65 -2.15 9.99
C ASN A 360 5.22 -3.62 9.86
N GLN A 361 5.51 -4.29 8.73
CA GLN A 361 5.21 -5.71 8.54
C GLN A 361 5.90 -6.58 9.59
N SER A 362 7.19 -6.39 9.79
CA SER A 362 7.99 -7.17 10.74
C SER A 362 7.50 -7.01 12.17
N LEU A 363 7.27 -5.75 12.61
CA LEU A 363 6.81 -5.46 13.96
C LEU A 363 5.34 -5.84 14.18
N SER A 364 4.50 -5.78 13.15
CA SER A 364 3.12 -6.27 13.20
C SER A 364 3.05 -7.79 13.31
N ALA A 365 3.95 -8.54 12.66
CA ALA A 365 4.06 -9.98 12.85
C ALA A 365 4.47 -10.32 14.29
N GLU A 366 5.46 -9.62 14.86
CA GLU A 366 5.83 -9.75 16.27
C GLU A 366 4.68 -9.40 17.22
N PHE A 367 3.95 -8.30 16.94
CA PHE A 367 2.76 -7.90 17.70
C PHE A 367 1.70 -8.98 17.66
N MET A 368 1.44 -9.58 16.51
CA MET A 368 0.47 -10.66 16.35
C MET A 368 0.84 -11.87 17.22
N VAL A 369 2.10 -12.30 17.18
CA VAL A 369 2.58 -13.42 18.02
C VAL A 369 2.32 -13.15 19.51
N LYS A 370 2.60 -11.93 19.98
CA LYS A 370 2.47 -11.55 21.39
C LYS A 370 1.02 -11.36 21.85
N ASN A 371 0.11 -10.93 20.96
CA ASN A 371 -1.18 -10.39 21.37
C ASN A 371 -2.41 -11.14 20.81
N HIS A 372 -2.25 -12.04 19.83
CA HIS A 372 -3.38 -12.67 19.11
C HIS A 372 -4.47 -13.24 20.03
N ALA A 373 -4.08 -13.81 21.20
CA ALA A 373 -5.04 -14.41 22.12
C ALA A 373 -6.05 -13.41 22.72
N SER A 374 -5.75 -12.11 22.67
CA SER A 374 -6.61 -11.03 23.17
C SER A 374 -7.33 -10.27 22.06
N LEU A 375 -7.02 -10.56 20.79
CA LEU A 375 -7.60 -9.88 19.65
C LEU A 375 -8.90 -10.55 19.17
N GLU A 376 -9.88 -9.76 18.84
CA GLU A 376 -11.09 -10.21 18.14
C GLU A 376 -10.82 -10.36 16.64
N LYS A 377 -11.69 -11.07 15.92
CA LYS A 377 -11.63 -11.23 14.46
C LYS A 377 -12.02 -9.93 13.76
N LYS A 378 -11.10 -8.98 13.72
CA LYS A 378 -11.30 -7.63 13.19
C LYS A 378 -10.07 -7.16 12.43
N VAL A 379 -10.23 -6.11 11.64
CA VAL A 379 -9.15 -5.36 11.01
C VAL A 379 -8.68 -4.27 11.96
N TYR A 380 -7.44 -4.37 12.41
CA TYR A 380 -6.79 -3.43 13.33
C TYR A 380 -5.84 -2.51 12.55
N VAL A 381 -5.70 -1.29 13.04
CA VAL A 381 -4.58 -0.43 12.62
C VAL A 381 -3.30 -0.85 13.35
N VAL A 382 -2.14 -0.51 12.78
CA VAL A 382 -0.86 -0.69 13.47
C VAL A 382 -0.88 0.09 14.79
N PRO A 383 -0.48 -0.52 15.93
CA PRO A 383 -0.37 0.19 17.19
C PRO A 383 0.49 1.45 17.07
N LYS A 384 0.03 2.54 17.67
CA LYS A 384 0.68 3.85 17.54
C LYS A 384 2.14 3.85 18.01
N ASP A 385 2.47 3.09 19.04
CA ASP A 385 3.83 2.95 19.56
C ASP A 385 4.77 2.29 18.55
N ILE A 386 4.28 1.36 17.74
CA ILE A 386 5.04 0.76 16.63
C ILE A 386 5.29 1.79 15.53
N ASP A 387 4.24 2.52 15.12
CA ASP A 387 4.32 3.54 14.06
C ASP A 387 5.28 4.69 14.46
N ASP A 388 5.16 5.17 15.72
CA ASP A 388 6.04 6.20 16.28
C ASP A 388 7.51 5.73 16.38
N GLU A 389 7.75 4.48 16.77
CA GLU A 389 9.10 3.90 16.87
C GLU A 389 9.77 3.80 15.50
N ILE A 390 9.03 3.38 14.46
CA ILE A 390 9.54 3.33 13.09
C ILE A 390 9.94 4.74 12.61
N ALA A 391 9.10 5.74 12.87
CA ALA A 391 9.40 7.13 12.53
C ALA A 391 10.68 7.61 13.23
N ARG A 392 10.84 7.29 14.52
CA ARG A 392 12.02 7.62 15.31
C ARG A 392 13.28 6.97 14.74
N LEU A 393 13.25 5.67 14.48
CA LEU A 393 14.37 4.93 13.89
C LEU A 393 14.75 5.47 12.51
N LYS A 394 13.76 5.87 11.70
CA LYS A 394 14.01 6.46 10.38
C LYS A 394 14.73 7.79 10.49
N LEU A 395 14.29 8.69 11.38
CA LEU A 395 14.93 9.97 11.62
C LEU A 395 16.37 9.79 12.15
N GLU A 396 16.59 8.88 13.09
CA GLU A 396 17.92 8.54 13.58
C GLU A 396 18.83 8.07 12.46
N SER A 397 18.35 7.20 11.57
CA SER A 397 19.12 6.71 10.43
C SER A 397 19.51 7.82 9.44
N MET A 398 18.77 8.92 9.44
CA MET A 398 19.02 10.11 8.62
C MET A 398 19.84 11.17 9.36
N ALA A 399 20.26 10.92 10.61
CA ALA A 399 20.90 11.89 11.50
C ALA A 399 20.07 13.18 11.69
N VAL A 400 18.74 13.03 11.76
CA VAL A 400 17.80 14.14 12.00
C VAL A 400 17.35 14.09 13.46
N GLU A 401 17.55 15.20 14.18
CA GLU A 401 17.09 15.38 15.55
C GLU A 401 15.79 16.19 15.57
N CYS A 402 14.85 15.79 16.40
CA CYS A 402 13.62 16.52 16.66
C CYS A 402 13.68 17.19 18.03
N ASP A 403 13.00 18.34 18.16
CA ASP A 403 12.80 18.97 19.46
C ASP A 403 11.99 18.06 20.40
N THR A 404 12.30 18.21 21.69
CA THR A 404 11.55 17.53 22.76
C THR A 404 10.74 18.55 23.57
N LEU A 405 9.53 18.17 23.94
CA LEU A 405 8.69 19.01 24.80
C LEU A 405 9.32 19.14 26.19
N THR A 406 9.37 20.39 26.70
CA THR A 406 9.65 20.59 28.12
C THR A 406 8.54 19.99 28.98
N GLU A 407 8.80 19.70 30.25
CA GLU A 407 7.76 19.20 31.17
C GLU A 407 6.57 20.15 31.28
N GLU A 408 6.79 21.44 31.15
CA GLU A 408 5.71 22.43 31.16
C GLU A 408 4.84 22.35 29.91
N GLN A 409 5.46 22.23 28.72
CA GLN A 409 4.77 22.04 27.45
C GLN A 409 3.97 20.72 27.46
N ALA A 410 4.58 19.61 27.90
CA ALA A 410 3.90 18.32 27.99
C ALA A 410 2.69 18.39 28.94
N ARG A 411 2.83 19.03 30.11
CA ARG A 411 1.73 19.25 31.05
C ARG A 411 0.62 20.13 30.46
N TYR A 412 0.98 21.17 29.73
CA TYR A 412 0.03 22.05 29.05
C TYR A 412 -0.82 21.27 28.03
N LEU A 413 -0.18 20.50 27.15
CA LEU A 413 -0.86 19.70 26.14
C LEU A 413 -1.75 18.60 26.73
N ALA A 414 -1.41 18.08 27.90
CA ALA A 414 -2.22 17.09 28.63
C ALA A 414 -3.33 17.70 29.50
N SER A 415 -3.42 19.04 29.60
CA SER A 415 -4.39 19.73 30.44
C SER A 415 -5.48 20.40 29.61
N TRP A 416 -6.71 20.45 30.15
CA TRP A 416 -7.85 21.16 29.57
C TRP A 416 -8.12 22.50 30.23
N ASP A 417 -7.45 22.80 31.36
CA ASP A 417 -7.77 23.87 32.29
C ASP A 417 -7.01 25.18 32.03
N ARG A 418 -6.09 25.18 31.08
CA ARG A 418 -5.34 26.36 30.62
C ARG A 418 -5.91 26.87 29.30
N GLY A 419 -6.54 28.04 29.31
CA GLY A 419 -7.15 28.69 28.16
C GLY A 419 -6.47 30.00 27.77
N THR A 420 -7.10 30.80 26.93
CA THR A 420 -6.60 32.06 26.35
C THR A 420 -6.17 33.11 27.40
N LEU A 421 -6.72 33.04 28.62
CA LEU A 421 -6.33 33.87 29.75
C LEU A 421 -5.68 32.94 30.81
N ALA A 422 -4.50 32.43 30.51
CA ALA A 422 -3.71 31.65 31.48
C ALA A 422 -3.18 32.57 32.59
N GLY A 423 -4.03 32.91 33.53
CA GLY A 423 -3.65 33.42 34.84
C GLY A 423 -3.12 32.29 35.72
N VAL A 424 -2.22 32.63 36.63
CA VAL A 424 -1.51 31.78 37.59
C VAL A 424 -2.41 30.66 38.14
N PRO A 425 -1.92 29.38 38.25
CA PRO A 425 -2.68 28.30 38.85
C PRO A 425 -3.04 28.65 40.30
N GLY A 426 -4.31 28.88 40.57
CA GLY A 426 -4.81 29.16 41.90
C GLY A 426 -5.79 30.36 42.02
N GLU A 427 -5.80 31.32 41.10
CA GLU A 427 -6.68 32.46 41.13
C GLU A 427 -7.83 32.37 40.11
N ARG A 428 -8.64 31.31 40.20
CA ARG A 428 -9.95 31.37 39.53
C ARG A 428 -11.04 31.81 40.47
N CYS A 429 -11.52 32.99 40.18
CA CYS A 429 -12.82 33.52 40.57
C CYS A 429 -13.45 32.89 41.81
N ARG A 430 -13.00 33.28 43.00
CA ARG A 430 -13.96 33.41 44.10
C ARG A 430 -14.88 34.55 43.68
N ARG A 431 -16.03 34.24 43.08
CA ARG A 431 -17.13 35.22 43.00
C ARG A 431 -17.37 35.75 44.40
N PRO A 432 -17.42 37.07 44.62
CA PRO A 432 -17.84 37.62 45.91
C PRO A 432 -19.20 37.02 46.23
N GLY A 433 -19.30 36.39 47.36
CA GLY A 433 -20.55 35.85 47.84
C GLY A 433 -21.56 36.93 48.02
N THR A 434 -22.57 37.03 47.16
CA THR A 434 -23.85 37.65 47.48
C THR A 434 -24.70 36.54 48.08
N GLY A 435 -24.82 36.58 49.41
CA GLY A 435 -25.78 35.78 50.12
C GLY A 435 -27.19 36.16 49.74
N ARG A 436 -28.01 35.17 49.76
CA ARG A 436 -29.45 35.01 49.97
C ARG A 436 -30.14 34.19 48.90
N GLY A 437 -30.48 32.98 49.24
CA GLY A 437 -31.84 32.53 49.54
C GLY A 437 -32.65 32.17 48.31
N GLY A 438 -33.11 30.93 48.25
CA GLY A 438 -34.29 30.61 47.48
C GLY A 438 -34.15 29.37 46.61
N GLY A 439 -34.77 28.33 47.06
CA GLY A 439 -34.87 27.00 46.56
C GLY A 439 -35.38 26.77 45.14
N GLY A 440 -35.22 25.56 44.71
CA GLY A 440 -36.20 24.91 43.83
C GLY A 440 -35.72 24.56 42.43
N ARG A 441 -35.44 23.29 42.26
CA ARG A 441 -35.75 22.52 41.04
C ARG A 441 -35.12 22.95 39.70
N ARG A 442 -34.18 22.15 39.24
CA ARG A 442 -34.20 21.50 37.90
C ARG A 442 -32.89 20.69 37.65
N ALA A 443 -32.93 19.45 38.08
CA ALA A 443 -32.13 18.41 37.42
C ALA A 443 -32.88 18.00 36.16
N GLN A 444 -32.21 18.00 35.03
CA GLN A 444 -32.44 17.27 33.79
C GLN A 444 -32.18 18.15 32.57
N ARG A 445 -30.94 18.11 32.08
CA ARG A 445 -30.60 18.21 30.66
C ARG A 445 -29.07 18.34 30.50
N ALA A 446 -28.39 17.22 30.68
CA ALA A 446 -26.99 17.08 30.24
C ALA A 446 -26.69 15.60 29.88
N ARG A 447 -27.37 15.11 28.88
CA ARG A 447 -26.99 13.89 28.15
C ARG A 447 -27.46 14.04 26.73
N ARG A 448 -26.63 14.64 25.87
CA ARG A 448 -26.61 14.53 24.41
C ARG A 448 -25.58 15.53 23.87
N PHE A 449 -24.33 15.15 23.87
CA PHE A 449 -23.28 15.67 22.98
C PHE A 449 -21.98 14.90 23.27
N GLN A 450 -22.05 13.59 23.07
CA GLN A 450 -20.85 12.73 22.95
C GLN A 450 -21.16 11.62 21.96
N ALA A 451 -21.14 11.95 20.68
CA ALA A 451 -21.07 11.00 19.59
C ALA A 451 -20.94 11.79 18.27
N ALA A 452 -19.78 12.30 17.98
CA ALA A 452 -19.36 12.70 16.62
C ALA A 452 -17.91 13.22 16.67
N ARG A 453 -16.94 12.36 16.89
CA ARG A 453 -15.54 12.54 16.52
C ARG A 453 -14.83 11.19 16.56
N ALA A 454 -15.10 10.38 15.58
CA ALA A 454 -14.29 9.29 15.12
C ALA A 454 -14.61 9.15 13.64
N HIS A 455 -13.75 9.70 12.82
CA HIS A 455 -13.50 9.43 11.41
C HIS A 455 -12.92 10.71 10.77
N GLY A 456 -11.62 10.75 10.68
CA GLY A 456 -10.82 11.65 9.86
C GLY A 456 -9.54 10.94 9.48
#